data_c0270cc283a41cdd64da850c06869b64
#
_entry.id   c0270cc283a41cdd64da850c06869b64
#
_cell.length_a   1.000
_cell.length_b   1.000
_cell.length_c   1.000
_cell.angle_alpha   90.00
_cell.angle_beta   90.00
_cell.angle_gamma   90.00
#
_symmetry.space_group_name_H-M   'P 1'
#
loop_
_entity.id
_entity.type
_entity.pdbx_description
1 polymer ?
#
loop_
_entity_poly.entity_id
_entity_poly.type
_entity_poly.pdbx_seq_one_letter_code
_entity_poly.pdbx_strand_id
1 'polypeptide(L)'
;MKNTIILILICLISLKTHAQQEGMVRYTRTTYWTKLNETLPYLSKQEKEKQTYIFGGLFEWKEFTLLYFNEKGSYYTHSDEKSVESQGYDGRKEQFGIKRDFEKNTLSEVFEMSGKTYLVDDSLKTLDWKILNDIKDVAGHICMKAMIQDTIKKQKIIAWFAQDIPISAGPERLYGLPGLIMELNINDGAVIVEATKIEPLKITTQMDLPKKLKGKRINELAYRDMIRRYIQEKIKEEQNPFWSIRY
;
A
#
# COMPACT_ATOMS: atom_id res chain seq x y z
N MET A 1 -0.04 -28.04 49.42
CA MET A 1 0.63 -28.56 48.23
C MET A 1 -0.27 -28.62 46.98
N LYS A 2 -1.48 -29.18 47.00
CA LYS A 2 -2.37 -29.20 45.82
C LYS A 2 -2.70 -27.79 45.26
N ASN A 3 -2.97 -26.81 46.13
CA ASN A 3 -3.30 -25.45 45.68
C ASN A 3 -2.10 -24.69 45.06
N THR A 4 -0.87 -24.98 45.53
CA THR A 4 0.35 -24.37 44.98
C THR A 4 0.66 -24.92 43.60
N ILE A 5 0.36 -26.21 43.35
CA ILE A 5 0.56 -26.83 42.02
C ILE A 5 -0.45 -26.26 41.00
N ILE A 6 -1.68 -25.99 41.40
CA ILE A 6 -2.71 -25.39 40.53
C ILE A 6 -2.32 -23.94 40.18
N LEU A 7 -1.77 -23.16 41.11
CA LEU A 7 -1.31 -21.80 40.84
C LEU A 7 -0.13 -21.76 39.86
N ILE A 8 0.80 -22.70 39.96
CA ILE A 8 1.93 -22.84 39.04
C ILE A 8 1.45 -23.27 37.65
N LEU A 9 0.45 -24.15 37.57
CA LEU A 9 -0.12 -24.58 36.30
C LEU A 9 -0.85 -23.44 35.57
N ILE A 10 -1.57 -22.57 36.31
CA ILE A 10 -2.23 -21.39 35.75
C ILE A 10 -1.20 -20.34 35.29
N CYS A 11 -0.08 -20.15 35.98
CA CYS A 11 1.00 -19.26 35.53
C CYS A 11 1.70 -19.78 34.25
N LEU A 12 1.78 -21.09 34.02
CA LEU A 12 2.38 -21.67 32.82
C LEU A 12 1.49 -21.53 31.59
N ILE A 13 0.17 -21.44 31.75
CA ILE A 13 -0.81 -21.23 30.66
C ILE A 13 -0.80 -19.77 30.18
N SER A 14 -0.34 -18.82 31.00
CA SER A 14 -0.26 -17.41 30.63
C SER A 14 1.00 -17.00 29.84
N LEU A 15 1.94 -17.90 29.59
CA LEU A 15 2.98 -17.70 28.59
C LEU A 15 2.34 -17.76 27.21
N LYS A 16 1.67 -16.69 26.82
CA LYS A 16 1.38 -16.45 25.41
C LYS A 16 2.74 -16.45 24.70
N THR A 17 3.07 -17.56 24.07
CA THR A 17 4.11 -17.55 23.06
C THR A 17 3.65 -16.48 22.05
N HIS A 18 4.35 -15.35 22.00
CA HIS A 18 4.29 -14.47 20.87
C HIS A 18 4.85 -15.28 19.71
N ALA A 19 3.98 -16.07 19.07
CA ALA A 19 4.32 -16.70 17.82
C ALA A 19 4.73 -15.54 16.91
N GLN A 20 5.97 -15.57 16.45
CA GLN A 20 6.50 -14.57 15.52
C GLN A 20 5.50 -14.44 14.39
N GLN A 21 4.81 -13.31 14.32
CA GLN A 21 3.77 -13.11 13.32
C GLN A 21 4.46 -12.81 11.99
N GLU A 22 4.37 -13.76 11.09
CA GLU A 22 4.88 -13.62 9.74
C GLU A 22 3.88 -14.19 8.73
N GLY A 23 3.80 -13.58 7.57
CA GLY A 23 2.82 -13.98 6.59
C GLY A 23 2.84 -13.17 5.31
N MET A 24 1.80 -13.42 4.53
CA MET A 24 1.53 -12.71 3.29
C MET A 24 0.08 -12.23 3.28
N VAL A 25 -0.12 -10.98 2.85
CA VAL A 25 -1.44 -10.44 2.53
C VAL A 25 -1.56 -10.26 1.04
N ARG A 26 -2.66 -10.71 0.50
CA ARG A 26 -3.09 -10.42 -0.87
C ARG A 26 -4.05 -9.26 -0.85
N TYR A 27 -3.78 -8.24 -1.67
CA TYR A 27 -4.67 -7.10 -1.84
C TYR A 27 -5.21 -7.04 -3.28
N THR A 28 -6.45 -6.60 -3.39
CA THR A 28 -7.00 -6.07 -4.63
C THR A 28 -6.94 -4.55 -4.56
N ARG A 29 -6.25 -3.94 -5.52
CA ARG A 29 -6.23 -2.48 -5.70
C ARG A 29 -7.15 -2.13 -6.85
N THR A 30 -8.23 -1.45 -6.55
CA THR A 30 -9.23 -1.01 -7.54
C THR A 30 -9.12 0.49 -7.74
N THR A 31 -8.88 0.93 -8.97
CA THR A 31 -8.90 2.34 -9.38
C THR A 31 -10.18 2.63 -10.12
N TYR A 32 -10.99 3.55 -9.62
CA TYR A 32 -12.20 4.04 -10.25
C TYR A 32 -11.87 5.32 -11.03
N TRP A 33 -11.51 5.17 -12.28
CA TRP A 33 -10.97 6.28 -13.08
C TRP A 33 -11.91 7.48 -13.19
N THR A 34 -13.21 7.27 -13.31
CA THR A 34 -14.20 8.36 -13.32
C THR A 34 -14.17 9.14 -12.02
N LYS A 35 -14.23 8.46 -10.87
CA LYS A 35 -14.13 9.11 -9.55
C LYS A 35 -12.79 9.83 -9.36
N LEU A 36 -11.68 9.19 -9.80
CA LEU A 36 -10.37 9.79 -9.73
C LEU A 36 -10.32 11.10 -10.53
N ASN A 37 -10.83 11.10 -11.76
CA ASN A 37 -10.88 12.30 -12.61
C ASN A 37 -11.75 13.42 -11.99
N GLU A 38 -12.84 13.08 -11.30
CA GLU A 38 -13.65 14.06 -10.57
C GLU A 38 -12.88 14.75 -9.44
N THR A 39 -11.92 14.05 -8.81
CA THR A 39 -11.05 14.65 -7.78
C THR A 39 -10.02 15.64 -8.33
N LEU A 40 -9.88 15.71 -9.66
CA LEU A 40 -8.90 16.57 -10.35
C LEU A 40 -9.57 17.86 -10.88
N PRO A 41 -9.57 18.97 -10.12
CA PRO A 41 -10.35 20.15 -10.46
C PRO A 41 -9.81 20.90 -11.68
N TYR A 42 -8.57 20.62 -12.07
CA TYR A 42 -7.91 21.24 -13.23
C TYR A 42 -8.21 20.53 -14.57
N LEU A 43 -8.81 19.34 -14.56
CA LEU A 43 -9.27 18.72 -15.78
C LEU A 43 -10.54 19.42 -16.28
N SER A 44 -10.54 19.84 -17.53
CA SER A 44 -11.72 20.41 -18.17
C SER A 44 -12.84 19.37 -18.29
N LYS A 45 -14.08 19.84 -18.37
CA LYS A 45 -15.24 18.95 -18.58
C LYS A 45 -15.06 18.11 -19.85
N GLN A 46 -14.60 18.74 -20.93
CA GLN A 46 -14.32 18.07 -22.20
C GLN A 46 -13.28 16.95 -22.08
N GLU A 47 -12.19 17.19 -21.32
CA GLU A 47 -11.18 16.17 -21.10
C GLU A 47 -11.73 15.02 -20.25
N LYS A 48 -12.52 15.29 -19.21
CA LYS A 48 -13.19 14.25 -18.40
C LYS A 48 -14.13 13.39 -19.26
N GLU A 49 -14.95 14.01 -20.11
CA GLU A 49 -15.86 13.32 -21.04
C GLU A 49 -15.10 12.49 -22.07
N LYS A 50 -14.03 13.04 -22.65
CA LYS A 50 -13.15 12.32 -23.58
C LYS A 50 -12.52 11.09 -22.93
N GLN A 51 -12.00 11.21 -21.73
CA GLN A 51 -11.43 10.09 -20.99
C GLN A 51 -12.50 9.03 -20.69
N THR A 52 -13.67 9.43 -20.26
CA THR A 52 -14.81 8.51 -20.05
C THR A 52 -15.18 7.78 -21.34
N TYR A 53 -15.18 8.45 -22.50
CA TYR A 53 -15.44 7.83 -23.79
C TYR A 53 -14.34 6.87 -24.23
N ILE A 54 -13.07 7.23 -24.07
CA ILE A 54 -11.91 6.40 -24.48
C ILE A 54 -11.86 5.11 -23.66
N PHE A 55 -12.11 5.20 -22.37
CA PHE A 55 -12.11 4.03 -21.48
C PHE A 55 -13.42 3.28 -21.41
N GLY A 56 -14.45 3.77 -22.11
CA GLY A 56 -15.67 3.14 -22.65
C GLY A 56 -16.41 2.16 -21.75
N GLY A 57 -16.34 2.05 -20.56
CA GLY A 57 -16.97 1.04 -19.68
C GLY A 57 -15.98 0.34 -18.76
N LEU A 58 -14.67 0.58 -18.88
CA LEU A 58 -13.69 0.22 -17.89
C LEU A 58 -13.74 1.26 -16.76
N PHE A 59 -14.86 1.28 -16.03
CA PHE A 59 -15.03 2.20 -14.91
C PHE A 59 -14.09 1.88 -13.77
N GLU A 60 -13.59 0.65 -13.70
CA GLU A 60 -12.67 0.20 -12.67
C GLU A 60 -11.50 -0.57 -13.28
N TRP A 61 -10.33 -0.37 -12.69
CA TRP A 61 -9.11 -1.10 -13.00
C TRP A 61 -8.65 -1.83 -11.76
N LYS A 62 -8.51 -3.17 -11.85
CA LYS A 62 -8.07 -4.01 -10.74
C LYS A 62 -6.65 -4.50 -10.92
N GLU A 63 -5.84 -4.36 -9.89
CA GLU A 63 -4.50 -4.91 -9.77
C GLU A 63 -4.41 -5.77 -8.52
N PHE A 64 -3.71 -6.90 -8.63
CA PHE A 64 -3.40 -7.73 -7.47
C PHE A 64 -1.99 -7.43 -6.97
N THR A 65 -1.88 -7.22 -5.66
CA THR A 65 -0.61 -6.91 -5.00
C THR A 65 -0.42 -7.79 -3.78
N LEU A 66 0.83 -7.97 -3.38
CA LEU A 66 1.23 -8.80 -2.25
C LEU A 66 2.04 -7.98 -1.25
N LEU A 67 1.77 -8.21 0.02
CA LEU A 67 2.58 -7.72 1.13
C LEU A 67 3.11 -8.92 1.91
N TYR A 68 4.40 -9.15 1.87
CA TYR A 68 5.09 -10.06 2.77
C TYR A 68 5.50 -9.29 4.02
N PHE A 69 5.34 -9.88 5.19
CA PHE A 69 5.62 -9.21 6.45
C PHE A 69 6.10 -10.15 7.54
N ASN A 70 6.90 -9.61 8.45
CA ASN A 70 7.22 -10.17 9.75
C ASN A 70 7.56 -9.02 10.72
N GLU A 71 7.98 -9.35 11.94
CA GLU A 71 8.34 -8.33 12.94
C GLU A 71 9.52 -7.44 12.51
N LYS A 72 10.40 -7.93 11.61
CA LYS A 72 11.60 -7.22 11.16
C LYS A 72 11.36 -6.31 9.98
N GLY A 73 10.28 -6.50 9.23
CA GLY A 73 10.02 -5.67 8.06
C GLY A 73 8.85 -6.11 7.20
N SER A 74 8.75 -5.47 6.04
CA SER A 74 7.75 -5.80 5.03
C SER A 74 8.26 -5.56 3.61
N TYR A 75 7.67 -6.28 2.65
CA TYR A 75 7.89 -6.06 1.23
C TYR A 75 6.57 -6.08 0.47
N TYR A 76 6.24 -4.97 -0.18
CA TYR A 76 5.02 -4.80 -0.96
C TYR A 76 5.34 -4.75 -2.46
N THR A 77 4.65 -5.55 -3.27
CA THR A 77 4.94 -5.70 -4.70
C THR A 77 3.71 -6.17 -5.48
N HIS A 78 3.81 -6.25 -6.81
CA HIS A 78 2.79 -6.86 -7.65
C HIS A 78 2.64 -8.36 -7.36
N SER A 79 1.42 -8.86 -7.56
CA SER A 79 1.16 -10.29 -7.73
C SER A 79 1.38 -10.69 -9.19
N ASP A 80 1.86 -11.90 -9.42
CA ASP A 80 1.95 -12.47 -10.77
C ASP A 80 0.59 -12.96 -11.30
N GLU A 81 -0.46 -12.90 -10.47
CA GLU A 81 -1.81 -13.26 -10.88
C GLU A 81 -2.36 -12.25 -11.89
N LYS A 82 -2.98 -12.78 -12.94
CA LYS A 82 -3.68 -11.96 -13.93
C LYS A 82 -5.08 -11.64 -13.42
N SER A 83 -5.50 -10.38 -13.49
CA SER A 83 -6.91 -10.06 -13.31
C SER A 83 -7.71 -10.62 -14.50
N VAL A 84 -8.78 -11.33 -14.23
CA VAL A 84 -9.67 -11.91 -15.26
C VAL A 84 -10.27 -10.81 -16.15
N GLU A 85 -10.35 -9.60 -15.64
CA GLU A 85 -10.96 -8.43 -16.31
C GLU A 85 -9.99 -7.69 -17.25
N SER A 86 -8.70 -8.01 -17.25
CA SER A 86 -7.73 -7.43 -18.19
C SER A 86 -7.82 -8.07 -19.58
N GLN A 87 -9.02 -8.18 -20.15
CA GLN A 87 -9.33 -8.70 -21.49
C GLN A 87 -8.17 -8.57 -22.50
N GLY A 88 -7.13 -9.38 -22.33
CA GLY A 88 -6.02 -9.47 -23.29
C GLY A 88 -5.02 -8.31 -23.29
N TYR A 89 -5.20 -7.25 -22.51
CA TYR A 89 -4.20 -6.19 -22.35
C TYR A 89 -3.18 -6.63 -21.31
N ASP A 90 -2.19 -7.35 -21.76
CA ASP A 90 -0.99 -7.72 -21.00
C ASP A 90 -0.04 -6.49 -21.01
N GLY A 91 -0.52 -5.39 -20.42
CA GLY A 91 0.27 -4.17 -20.29
C GLY A 91 1.56 -4.51 -19.54
N ARG A 92 2.71 -4.04 -20.05
CA ARG A 92 4.00 -4.17 -19.37
C ARG A 92 3.80 -3.80 -17.91
N LYS A 93 3.97 -4.76 -16.99
CA LYS A 93 3.97 -4.48 -15.57
C LYS A 93 5.15 -3.57 -15.27
N GLU A 94 4.88 -2.36 -14.84
CA GLU A 94 5.92 -1.45 -14.37
C GLU A 94 6.62 -2.08 -13.18
N GLN A 95 7.94 -2.01 -13.14
CA GLN A 95 8.70 -2.54 -12.03
C GLN A 95 8.38 -1.74 -10.77
N PHE A 96 7.94 -2.44 -9.72
CA PHE A 96 7.48 -1.82 -8.48
C PHE A 96 7.75 -2.74 -7.29
N GLY A 97 8.27 -2.18 -6.22
CA GLY A 97 8.48 -2.89 -4.96
C GLY A 97 8.92 -1.95 -3.86
N ILE A 98 8.35 -2.11 -2.66
CA ILE A 98 8.63 -1.28 -1.48
C ILE A 98 9.04 -2.20 -0.33
N LYS A 99 10.32 -2.17 0.04
CA LYS A 99 10.89 -2.87 1.19
C LYS A 99 11.05 -1.92 2.36
N ARG A 100 10.58 -2.35 3.53
CA ARG A 100 10.78 -1.67 4.80
C ARG A 100 11.52 -2.61 5.75
N ASP A 101 12.61 -2.14 6.30
CA ASP A 101 13.38 -2.83 7.35
C ASP A 101 13.14 -2.05 8.65
N PHE A 102 12.37 -2.63 9.55
CA PHE A 102 11.99 -1.99 10.82
C PHE A 102 13.12 -2.00 11.84
N GLU A 103 14.01 -3.01 11.79
CA GLU A 103 15.17 -3.08 12.68
C GLU A 103 16.21 -2.01 12.32
N LYS A 104 16.48 -1.82 11.03
CA LYS A 104 17.44 -0.83 10.53
C LYS A 104 16.82 0.54 10.30
N ASN A 105 15.50 0.65 10.43
CA ASN A 105 14.75 1.87 10.12
C ASN A 105 15.00 2.40 8.70
N THR A 106 15.00 1.50 7.69
CA THR A 106 15.28 1.85 6.29
C THR A 106 14.12 1.52 5.35
N LEU A 107 13.98 2.36 4.32
CA LEU A 107 13.11 2.18 3.17
C LEU A 107 13.98 1.98 1.93
N SER A 108 13.69 0.93 1.17
CA SER A 108 14.25 0.73 -0.18
C SER A 108 13.10 0.46 -1.14
N GLU A 109 12.97 1.30 -2.15
CA GLU A 109 11.88 1.21 -3.13
C GLU A 109 12.43 1.20 -4.55
N VAL A 110 11.84 0.39 -5.40
CA VAL A 110 12.00 0.46 -6.85
C VAL A 110 10.67 0.82 -7.49
N PHE A 111 10.69 1.76 -8.43
CA PHE A 111 9.52 2.11 -9.22
C PHE A 111 9.91 2.63 -10.61
N GLU A 112 9.00 2.49 -11.55
CA GLU A 112 9.12 3.08 -12.88
C GLU A 112 8.23 4.32 -13.00
N MET A 113 8.74 5.35 -13.66
CA MET A 113 7.98 6.55 -14.01
C MET A 113 8.46 7.06 -15.37
N SER A 114 7.54 7.24 -16.30
CA SER A 114 7.83 7.71 -17.66
C SER A 114 8.96 6.91 -18.35
N GLY A 115 8.91 5.57 -18.20
CA GLY A 115 9.87 4.64 -18.80
C GLY A 115 11.27 4.63 -18.16
N LYS A 116 11.45 5.29 -17.02
CA LYS A 116 12.71 5.29 -16.27
C LYS A 116 12.53 4.62 -14.91
N THR A 117 13.49 3.76 -14.54
CA THR A 117 13.52 3.12 -13.23
C THR A 117 14.27 3.99 -12.23
N TYR A 118 13.69 4.14 -11.05
CA TYR A 118 14.23 4.85 -9.89
C TYR A 118 14.35 3.90 -8.70
N LEU A 119 15.40 4.12 -7.91
CA LEU A 119 15.64 3.41 -6.65
C LEU A 119 15.67 4.45 -5.54
N VAL A 120 14.73 4.36 -4.60
CA VAL A 120 14.69 5.24 -3.43
C VAL A 120 15.29 4.49 -2.26
N ASP A 121 16.34 5.01 -1.67
CA ASP A 121 16.93 4.49 -0.44
C ASP A 121 16.96 5.63 0.59
N ASP A 122 16.28 5.44 1.73
CA ASP A 122 16.22 6.44 2.82
C ASP A 122 15.85 5.75 4.15
N SER A 123 15.79 6.53 5.23
CA SER A 123 15.20 6.10 6.48
C SER A 123 13.68 6.10 6.42
N LEU A 124 13.02 5.20 7.16
CA LEU A 124 11.58 5.24 7.38
C LEU A 124 11.21 6.56 8.06
N LYS A 125 10.15 7.20 7.59
CA LYS A 125 9.63 8.46 8.16
C LYS A 125 8.41 8.18 9.01
N THR A 126 8.25 8.89 10.10
CA THR A 126 6.99 8.87 10.85
C THR A 126 5.88 9.46 9.99
N LEU A 127 4.78 8.74 9.86
CA LEU A 127 3.58 9.20 9.20
C LEU A 127 2.61 9.75 10.23
N ASP A 128 2.03 10.91 9.94
CA ASP A 128 1.16 11.64 10.87
C ASP A 128 -0.28 11.13 10.80
N TRP A 129 -0.51 9.94 11.35
CA TRP A 129 -1.80 9.30 11.41
C TRP A 129 -2.69 9.88 12.50
N LYS A 130 -3.94 10.20 12.16
CA LYS A 130 -5.01 10.46 13.12
C LYS A 130 -5.87 9.20 13.26
N ILE A 131 -5.78 8.54 14.40
CA ILE A 131 -6.62 7.37 14.73
C ILE A 131 -8.02 7.86 15.09
N LEU A 132 -9.05 7.15 14.60
CA LEU A 132 -10.47 7.43 14.79
C LEU A 132 -11.14 6.24 15.48
N ASN A 133 -12.35 6.45 16.03
CA ASN A 133 -13.04 5.45 16.84
C ASN A 133 -13.96 4.50 16.04
N ASP A 134 -13.99 4.65 14.70
CA ASP A 134 -14.78 3.76 13.85
C ASP A 134 -14.11 2.38 13.74
N ILE A 135 -14.91 1.34 13.67
CA ILE A 135 -14.49 -0.04 13.46
C ILE A 135 -15.28 -0.69 12.34
N LYS A 136 -14.64 -1.62 11.61
CA LYS A 136 -15.31 -2.52 10.66
C LYS A 136 -14.55 -3.84 10.54
N ASP A 137 -15.19 -4.86 9.98
CA ASP A 137 -14.53 -6.10 9.56
C ASP A 137 -13.90 -5.94 8.17
N VAL A 138 -12.65 -6.39 8.01
CA VAL A 138 -11.97 -6.53 6.72
C VAL A 138 -11.29 -7.89 6.69
N ALA A 139 -11.69 -8.75 5.77
CA ALA A 139 -11.17 -10.10 5.60
C ALA A 139 -11.17 -10.94 6.91
N GLY A 140 -12.19 -10.77 7.76
CA GLY A 140 -12.36 -11.48 9.02
C GLY A 140 -11.59 -10.89 10.22
N HIS A 141 -10.99 -9.72 10.07
CA HIS A 141 -10.29 -9.00 11.13
C HIS A 141 -11.03 -7.71 11.51
N ILE A 142 -11.20 -7.48 12.81
CA ILE A 142 -11.76 -6.22 13.30
C ILE A 142 -10.71 -5.12 13.18
N CYS A 143 -10.99 -4.17 12.31
CA CYS A 143 -10.08 -3.07 11.98
C CYS A 143 -10.55 -1.75 12.58
N MET A 144 -9.61 -0.97 13.09
CA MET A 144 -9.81 0.42 13.49
C MET A 144 -9.49 1.36 12.32
N LYS A 145 -10.13 2.51 12.33
CA LYS A 145 -9.97 3.55 11.31
C LYS A 145 -8.86 4.52 11.69
N ALA A 146 -8.06 4.90 10.70
CA ALA A 146 -7.12 6.00 10.79
C ALA A 146 -7.18 6.86 9.53
N MET A 147 -6.71 8.11 9.62
CA MET A 147 -6.68 9.05 8.51
C MET A 147 -5.33 9.75 8.43
N ILE A 148 -4.88 9.98 7.19
CA ILE A 148 -3.71 10.80 6.88
C ILE A 148 -3.98 11.65 5.63
N GLN A 149 -3.29 12.79 5.51
CA GLN A 149 -3.36 13.67 4.36
C GLN A 149 -2.04 13.66 3.59
N ASP A 150 -2.04 13.18 2.33
CA ASP A 150 -0.91 13.39 1.42
C ASP A 150 -1.01 14.79 0.81
N THR A 151 -0.11 15.66 1.20
CA THR A 151 -0.08 17.06 0.74
C THR A 151 0.52 17.23 -0.66
N ILE A 152 1.27 16.24 -1.16
CA ILE A 152 1.88 16.29 -2.49
C ILE A 152 0.86 15.91 -3.55
N LYS A 153 0.22 14.77 -3.36
CA LYS A 153 -0.81 14.25 -4.26
C LYS A 153 -2.21 14.83 -3.98
N LYS A 154 -2.35 15.61 -2.88
CA LYS A 154 -3.62 16.16 -2.38
C LYS A 154 -4.66 15.06 -2.12
N GLN A 155 -4.24 14.01 -1.43
CA GLN A 155 -5.08 12.85 -1.15
C GLN A 155 -5.45 12.79 0.33
N LYS A 156 -6.75 12.63 0.59
CA LYS A 156 -7.26 12.19 1.88
C LYS A 156 -7.26 10.67 1.89
N ILE A 157 -6.52 10.07 2.80
CA ILE A 157 -6.37 8.62 2.87
C ILE A 157 -6.97 8.14 4.19
N ILE A 158 -7.93 7.22 4.09
CA ILE A 158 -8.47 6.47 5.21
C ILE A 158 -7.82 5.09 5.18
N ALA A 159 -7.29 4.67 6.31
CA ALA A 159 -6.78 3.32 6.51
C ALA A 159 -7.63 2.59 7.54
N TRP A 160 -7.81 1.28 7.33
CA TRP A 160 -8.37 0.36 8.30
C TRP A 160 -7.29 -0.65 8.66
N PHE A 161 -6.95 -0.74 9.94
CA PHE A 161 -5.85 -1.56 10.43
C PHE A 161 -6.28 -2.54 11.51
N ALA A 162 -5.76 -3.76 11.44
CA ALA A 162 -6.06 -4.87 12.33
C ALA A 162 -5.07 -4.88 13.51
N GLN A 163 -5.57 -4.69 14.73
CA GLN A 163 -4.74 -4.66 15.94
C GLN A 163 -4.33 -6.07 16.42
N ASP A 164 -5.08 -7.09 16.02
CA ASP A 164 -4.75 -8.50 16.30
C ASP A 164 -3.54 -8.99 15.49
N ILE A 165 -3.11 -8.21 14.48
CA ILE A 165 -1.85 -8.39 13.74
C ILE A 165 -0.96 -7.16 14.03
N PRO A 166 -0.19 -7.13 15.14
CA PRO A 166 0.52 -5.93 15.60
C PRO A 166 1.81 -5.67 14.82
N ILE A 167 1.72 -5.68 13.49
CA ILE A 167 2.81 -5.37 12.56
C ILE A 167 2.52 -4.03 11.90
N SER A 168 3.40 -3.07 12.06
CA SER A 168 3.26 -1.70 11.51
C SER A 168 3.49 -1.62 10.00
N ALA A 169 2.93 -2.57 9.25
CA ALA A 169 3.08 -2.68 7.80
C ALA A 169 1.77 -2.35 7.08
N GLY A 170 1.87 -2.09 5.77
CA GLY A 170 0.71 -1.83 4.93
C GLY A 170 1.06 -1.74 3.45
N PRO A 171 0.02 -1.69 2.61
CA PRO A 171 0.17 -1.55 1.17
C PRO A 171 0.62 -0.13 0.80
N GLU A 172 1.08 0.01 -0.44
CA GLU A 172 1.62 1.26 -0.97
C GLU A 172 2.76 1.81 -0.10
N ARG A 173 2.92 3.12 -0.02
CA ARG A 173 3.93 3.77 0.85
C ARG A 173 3.42 4.01 2.29
N LEU A 174 2.35 3.31 2.71
CA LEU A 174 1.66 3.55 3.97
C LEU A 174 1.99 2.45 5.00
N TYR A 175 2.31 2.87 6.22
CA TYR A 175 2.74 2.03 7.34
C TYR A 175 2.67 2.84 8.66
N GLY A 176 3.11 2.27 9.78
CA GLY A 176 3.29 3.00 11.04
C GLY A 176 2.06 3.07 11.93
N LEU A 177 0.96 2.40 11.59
CA LEU A 177 -0.17 2.17 12.49
C LEU A 177 0.14 1.02 13.47
N PRO A 178 -0.49 0.97 14.65
CA PRO A 178 -0.27 -0.10 15.63
C PRO A 178 -1.00 -1.38 15.24
N GLY A 179 -0.83 -1.82 13.98
CA GLY A 179 -1.41 -3.00 13.38
C GLY A 179 -1.33 -2.97 11.87
N LEU A 180 -1.57 -4.12 11.26
CA LEU A 180 -1.47 -4.32 9.82
C LEU A 180 -2.59 -3.55 9.10
N ILE A 181 -2.23 -2.75 8.09
CA ILE A 181 -3.22 -2.02 7.28
C ILE A 181 -3.90 -3.01 6.33
N MET A 182 -5.20 -3.19 6.54
CA MET A 182 -6.02 -4.13 5.79
C MET A 182 -6.74 -3.48 4.62
N GLU A 183 -7.02 -2.19 4.71
CA GLU A 183 -7.67 -1.44 3.63
C GLU A 183 -7.21 0.01 3.61
N LEU A 184 -7.09 0.52 2.40
CA LEU A 184 -6.94 1.95 2.12
C LEU A 184 -8.10 2.42 1.26
N ASN A 185 -8.68 3.55 1.64
CA ASN A 185 -9.65 4.29 0.84
C ASN A 185 -9.07 5.68 0.57
N ILE A 186 -8.79 5.96 -0.69
CA ILE A 186 -8.13 7.20 -1.13
C ILE A 186 -9.16 8.07 -1.84
N ASN A 187 -9.30 9.31 -1.39
CA ASN A 187 -10.23 10.32 -1.91
C ASN A 187 -11.65 9.76 -2.12
N ASP A 188 -12.25 9.31 -1.00
CA ASP A 188 -13.63 8.83 -0.93
C ASP A 188 -13.97 7.74 -1.97
N GLY A 189 -13.02 6.81 -2.18
CA GLY A 189 -13.15 5.66 -3.04
C GLY A 189 -12.71 5.87 -4.49
N ALA A 190 -11.91 6.90 -4.79
CA ALA A 190 -11.24 7.00 -6.10
C ALA A 190 -10.25 5.85 -6.32
N VAL A 191 -9.57 5.43 -5.25
CA VAL A 191 -8.80 4.17 -5.22
C VAL A 191 -9.09 3.44 -3.90
N ILE A 192 -9.31 2.14 -4.00
CA ILE A 192 -9.45 1.24 -2.85
C ILE A 192 -8.39 0.15 -2.97
N VAL A 193 -7.65 -0.07 -1.89
CA VAL A 193 -6.71 -1.20 -1.75
C VAL A 193 -7.21 -2.03 -0.57
N GLU A 194 -7.72 -3.23 -0.83
CA GLU A 194 -8.39 -4.05 0.18
C GLU A 194 -7.73 -5.42 0.28
N ALA A 195 -7.43 -5.86 1.50
CA ALA A 195 -6.97 -7.21 1.77
C ALA A 195 -8.08 -8.22 1.47
N THR A 196 -7.79 -9.17 0.60
CA THR A 196 -8.72 -10.24 0.23
C THR A 196 -8.36 -11.57 0.88
N LYS A 197 -7.09 -11.75 1.29
CA LYS A 197 -6.61 -12.95 1.94
C LYS A 197 -5.36 -12.67 2.76
N ILE A 198 -5.30 -13.29 3.94
CA ILE A 198 -4.07 -13.34 4.76
C ILE A 198 -3.68 -14.80 4.90
N GLU A 199 -2.42 -15.08 4.64
CA GLU A 199 -1.86 -16.43 4.73
C GLU A 199 -0.66 -16.44 5.68
N PRO A 200 -0.68 -17.26 6.73
CA PRO A 200 0.53 -17.55 7.49
C PRO A 200 1.58 -18.12 6.53
N LEU A 201 2.74 -17.51 6.47
CA LEU A 201 3.82 -17.91 5.58
C LEU A 201 5.16 -17.68 6.27
N LYS A 202 5.99 -18.69 6.33
CA LYS A 202 7.36 -18.54 6.82
C LYS A 202 8.16 -17.70 5.83
N ILE A 203 8.58 -16.54 6.28
CA ILE A 203 9.36 -15.60 5.47
C ILE A 203 10.84 -16.04 5.46
N THR A 204 11.35 -16.32 4.27
CA THR A 204 12.76 -16.70 4.03
C THR A 204 13.43 -15.68 3.09
N THR A 205 13.07 -15.68 1.81
CA THR A 205 13.65 -14.82 0.77
C THR A 205 12.62 -13.91 0.11
N GLN A 206 11.34 -14.01 0.48
CA GLN A 206 10.24 -13.27 -0.17
C GLN A 206 10.36 -11.75 0.00
N MET A 207 11.08 -11.29 1.03
CA MET A 207 11.34 -9.86 1.25
C MET A 207 12.70 -9.41 0.68
N ASP A 208 13.42 -10.25 -0.03
CA ASP A 208 14.66 -9.85 -0.67
C ASP A 208 14.39 -9.05 -1.93
N LEU A 209 15.07 -7.91 -2.05
CA LEU A 209 15.03 -7.16 -3.30
C LEU A 209 15.77 -7.93 -4.41
N PRO A 210 15.34 -7.79 -5.68
CA PRO A 210 16.06 -8.38 -6.80
C PRO A 210 17.55 -7.97 -6.80
N LYS A 211 18.46 -8.94 -6.95
CA LYS A 211 19.92 -8.73 -6.81
C LYS A 211 20.54 -7.74 -7.80
N LYS A 212 19.87 -7.46 -8.92
CA LYS A 212 20.39 -6.59 -10.00
C LYS A 212 19.36 -5.53 -10.39
N LEU A 213 19.02 -4.65 -9.44
CA LEU A 213 18.20 -3.49 -9.75
C LEU A 213 19.04 -2.44 -10.47
N LYS A 214 18.65 -2.11 -11.71
CA LYS A 214 19.21 -1.00 -12.47
C LYS A 214 18.25 0.17 -12.40
N GLY A 215 18.73 1.35 -12.01
CA GLY A 215 17.91 2.56 -11.92
C GLY A 215 18.69 3.74 -11.36
N LYS A 216 18.10 4.92 -11.45
CA LYS A 216 18.66 6.12 -10.85
C LYS A 216 18.39 6.11 -9.33
N ARG A 217 19.46 6.11 -8.52
CA ARG A 217 19.32 6.21 -7.06
C ARG A 217 18.97 7.63 -6.65
N ILE A 218 17.99 7.77 -5.79
CA ILE A 218 17.51 9.02 -5.21
C ILE A 218 17.13 8.80 -3.75
N ASN A 219 17.12 9.86 -2.96
CA ASN A 219 16.59 9.83 -1.59
C ASN A 219 15.10 10.28 -1.57
N GLU A 220 14.47 10.20 -0.41
CA GLU A 220 13.07 10.56 -0.20
C GLU A 220 12.77 12.02 -0.60
N LEU A 221 13.67 12.95 -0.28
CA LEU A 221 13.49 14.37 -0.63
C LEU A 221 13.43 14.55 -2.15
N ALA A 222 14.38 13.96 -2.87
CA ALA A 222 14.44 14.01 -4.34
C ALA A 222 13.23 13.32 -4.98
N TYR A 223 12.76 12.19 -4.40
CA TYR A 223 11.52 11.53 -4.81
C TYR A 223 10.33 12.48 -4.68
N ARG A 224 10.11 13.06 -3.51
CA ARG A 224 8.99 13.97 -3.25
C ARG A 224 8.99 15.19 -4.18
N ASP A 225 10.16 15.76 -4.42
CA ASP A 225 10.30 16.90 -5.32
C ASP A 225 10.06 16.52 -6.79
N MET A 226 10.47 15.32 -7.19
CA MET A 226 10.22 14.80 -8.53
C MET A 226 8.72 14.59 -8.75
N ILE A 227 8.01 13.92 -7.83
CA ILE A 227 6.56 13.71 -7.91
C ILE A 227 5.82 15.04 -7.92
N ARG A 228 6.18 15.98 -7.03
CA ARG A 228 5.56 17.31 -6.99
C ARG A 228 5.69 18.05 -8.32
N ARG A 229 6.91 18.09 -8.90
CA ARG A 229 7.15 18.75 -10.19
C ARG A 229 6.38 18.09 -11.32
N TYR A 230 6.37 16.78 -11.37
CA TYR A 230 5.61 16.04 -12.36
C TYR A 230 4.10 16.33 -12.29
N ILE A 231 3.53 16.32 -11.09
CA ILE A 231 2.11 16.70 -10.90
C ILE A 231 1.86 18.14 -11.34
N GLN A 232 2.72 19.09 -10.97
CA GLN A 232 2.59 20.50 -11.37
C GLN A 232 2.68 20.68 -12.88
N GLU A 233 3.55 19.95 -13.57
CA GLU A 233 3.65 19.95 -15.01
C GLU A 233 2.36 19.43 -15.65
N LYS A 234 1.86 18.29 -15.19
CA LYS A 234 0.60 17.72 -15.69
C LYS A 234 -0.62 18.61 -15.43
N ILE A 235 -0.66 19.32 -14.31
CA ILE A 235 -1.69 20.32 -14.03
C ILE A 235 -1.68 21.45 -15.07
N LYS A 236 -0.50 21.96 -15.46
CA LYS A 236 -0.36 23.01 -16.49
C LYS A 236 -0.80 22.53 -17.88
N GLU A 237 -0.63 21.24 -18.14
CA GLU A 237 -1.03 20.60 -19.39
C GLU A 237 -2.50 20.14 -19.36
N GLU A 238 -3.24 20.37 -18.29
CA GLU A 238 -4.60 19.86 -18.04
C GLU A 238 -4.72 18.33 -18.21
N GLN A 239 -3.66 17.59 -17.83
CA GLN A 239 -3.57 16.14 -17.96
C GLN A 239 -3.64 15.47 -16.59
N ASN A 240 -4.13 14.21 -16.58
CA ASN A 240 -4.12 13.37 -15.38
C ASN A 240 -2.70 12.81 -15.15
N PRO A 241 -2.01 13.14 -14.04
CA PRO A 241 -0.67 12.64 -13.74
C PRO A 241 -0.65 11.15 -13.37
N PHE A 242 -1.79 10.60 -12.91
CA PHE A 242 -1.87 9.26 -12.34
C PHE A 242 -1.91 8.13 -13.37
N TRP A 243 -1.72 8.46 -14.66
CA TRP A 243 -1.39 7.48 -15.69
C TRP A 243 0.05 6.95 -15.60
N SER A 244 0.98 7.74 -15.04
CA SER A 244 2.41 7.41 -14.97
C SER A 244 2.96 7.36 -13.53
N ILE A 245 2.14 7.68 -12.55
CA ILE A 245 2.48 7.53 -11.13
C ILE A 245 1.29 6.91 -10.39
N ARG A 246 1.57 6.12 -9.38
CA ARG A 246 0.50 5.54 -8.54
C ARG A 246 -0.25 6.66 -7.80
N TYR A 247 -1.58 6.56 -7.86
CA TYR A 247 -2.49 7.48 -7.19
C TYR A 247 -2.41 7.36 -5.69
#